data_4bc1f1c56febc687b1c743501ba30eec
#
_entry.id   4bc1f1c56febc687b1c743501ba30eec
#
_cell.length_a   1.000
_cell.length_b   1.000
_cell.length_c   1.000
_cell.angle_alpha   90.00
_cell.angle_beta   90.00
_cell.angle_gamma   90.00
#
_symmetry.space_group_name_H-M   'P 1'
#
loop_
_entity.id
_entity.type
_entity.pdbx_description
1 polymer ?
#
loop_
_entity_poly.entity_id
_entity_poly.type
_entity_poly.pdbx_seq_one_letter_code
_entity_poly.pdbx_strand_id
1 'polypeptide(L)'
;MKFLVDPQLVTDALNGESEAGRCAQALFEAHRADELILAPTSYVALSPAFMGIRSMQDRFLETVGIRVSRNAPAKVMDAAYSAWSRYQQDNPRIAGGNSVFDQLYIGAYALLCDGILTRQGDLYRKYFETLNVVEP
;
A
#
# COMPACT_ATOMS: atom_id res chain seq x y z
N MET A 1 -15.94 0.39 5.93
CA MET A 1 -15.33 0.48 4.60
C MET A 1 -14.05 -0.34 4.58
N LYS A 2 -13.53 -0.63 3.43
CA LYS A 2 -12.36 -1.48 3.24
C LYS A 2 -11.27 -0.69 2.52
N PHE A 3 -10.11 -0.54 3.16
CA PHE A 3 -8.99 0.23 2.61
C PHE A 3 -7.76 -0.64 2.46
N LEU A 4 -7.08 -0.51 1.32
CA LEU A 4 -5.75 -1.08 1.17
C LEU A 4 -4.74 -0.13 1.82
N VAL A 5 -3.77 -0.69 2.53
CA VAL A 5 -2.71 0.09 3.19
C VAL A 5 -1.45 0.03 2.32
N ASP A 6 -0.92 1.19 1.99
CA ASP A 6 0.40 1.29 1.36
C ASP A 6 1.45 0.83 2.39
N PRO A 7 2.33 -0.13 2.03
CA PRO A 7 3.32 -0.65 2.97
C PRO A 7 4.26 0.41 3.53
N GLN A 8 4.44 1.54 2.85
CA GLN A 8 5.23 2.64 3.37
C GLN A 8 4.67 3.19 4.69
N LEU A 9 3.34 3.22 4.83
CA LEU A 9 2.72 3.64 6.09
C LEU A 9 3.03 2.68 7.25
N VAL A 10 3.14 1.40 6.96
CA VAL A 10 3.54 0.41 7.99
C VAL A 10 4.97 0.68 8.44
N THR A 11 5.87 0.90 7.49
CA THR A 11 7.26 1.26 7.80
C THR A 11 7.35 2.55 8.60
N ASP A 12 6.57 3.57 8.22
CA ASP A 12 6.51 4.83 8.96
C ASP A 12 6.04 4.59 10.40
N ALA A 13 4.98 3.81 10.58
CA ALA A 13 4.39 3.55 11.89
C ALA A 13 5.35 2.81 12.85
N LEU A 14 6.31 2.04 12.31
CA LEU A 14 7.34 1.39 13.13
C LEU A 14 8.23 2.40 13.86
N ASN A 15 8.41 3.60 13.29
CA ASN A 15 9.14 4.69 13.93
C ASN A 15 8.15 5.70 14.50
N GLY A 16 7.54 5.35 15.62
CA GLY A 16 6.51 6.17 16.27
C GLY A 16 7.00 7.50 16.84
N GLU A 17 8.31 7.72 16.91
CA GLU A 17 8.88 8.99 17.38
C GLU A 17 9.01 10.01 16.22
N SER A 18 9.02 9.55 14.98
CA SER A 18 9.06 10.43 13.81
C SER A 18 7.69 11.08 13.57
N GLU A 19 7.68 12.22 12.88
CA GLU A 19 6.44 12.88 12.48
C GLU A 19 5.63 11.96 11.54
N ALA A 20 6.29 11.36 10.55
CA ALA A 20 5.64 10.42 9.63
C ALA A 20 5.04 9.22 10.37
N GLY A 21 5.76 8.70 11.37
CA GLY A 21 5.28 7.58 12.19
C GLY A 21 4.06 7.93 13.01
N ARG A 22 4.06 9.11 13.64
CA ARG A 22 2.89 9.58 14.39
C ARG A 22 1.68 9.80 13.48
N CYS A 23 1.89 10.36 12.30
CA CYS A 23 0.81 10.55 11.32
C CYS A 23 0.26 9.21 10.83
N ALA A 24 1.11 8.23 10.55
CA ALA A 24 0.69 6.90 10.14
C ALA A 24 -0.13 6.21 11.23
N GLN A 25 0.34 6.25 12.47
CA GLN A 25 -0.37 5.65 13.60
C GLN A 25 -1.72 6.34 13.83
N ALA A 26 -1.79 7.66 13.72
CA ALA A 26 -3.02 8.41 13.84
C ALA A 26 -4.02 8.04 12.74
N LEU A 27 -3.54 7.84 11.51
CA LEU A 27 -4.38 7.42 10.39
C LEU A 27 -4.96 6.03 10.62
N PHE A 28 -4.15 5.08 11.09
CA PHE A 28 -4.65 3.74 11.41
C PHE A 28 -5.68 3.78 12.53
N GLU A 29 -5.47 4.59 13.55
CA GLU A 29 -6.42 4.73 14.64
C GLU A 29 -7.73 5.37 14.17
N ALA A 30 -7.66 6.38 13.30
CA ALA A 30 -8.85 7.02 12.72
C ALA A 30 -9.69 6.04 11.88
N HIS A 31 -9.07 5.01 11.32
CA HIS A 31 -9.72 4.00 10.50
C HIS A 31 -9.89 2.65 11.21
N ARG A 32 -9.82 2.64 12.55
CA ARG A 32 -9.90 1.38 13.30
C ARG A 32 -11.23 0.64 13.12
N ALA A 33 -12.30 1.37 12.84
CA ALA A 33 -13.61 0.77 12.56
C ALA A 33 -13.74 0.22 11.14
N ASP A 34 -12.80 0.55 10.27
CA ASP A 34 -12.74 0.07 8.90
C ASP A 34 -11.91 -1.22 8.80
N GLU A 35 -12.07 -1.94 7.70
CA GLU A 35 -11.23 -3.09 7.39
C GLU A 35 -9.97 -2.59 6.67
N LEU A 36 -8.82 -2.74 7.32
CA LEU A 36 -7.51 -2.38 6.75
C LEU A 36 -6.81 -3.62 6.23
N ILE A 37 -6.41 -3.59 4.96
CA ILE A 37 -5.88 -4.75 4.26
C ILE A 37 -4.50 -4.42 3.69
N LEU A 38 -3.60 -5.37 3.79
CA LEU A 38 -2.29 -5.34 3.15
C LEU A 38 -2.28 -6.34 1.99
N ALA A 39 -1.79 -5.92 0.82
CA ALA A 39 -1.66 -6.82 -0.32
C ALA A 39 -0.61 -7.91 -0.05
N PRO A 40 -0.74 -9.11 -0.66
CA PRO A 40 0.22 -10.20 -0.43
C PRO A 40 1.67 -9.83 -0.74
N THR A 41 1.89 -9.11 -1.83
CA THR A 41 3.23 -8.64 -2.23
C THR A 41 3.81 -7.65 -1.23
N SER A 42 2.98 -6.77 -0.68
CA SER A 42 3.38 -5.81 0.34
C SER A 42 3.80 -6.50 1.63
N TYR A 43 3.11 -7.56 2.02
CA TYR A 43 3.47 -8.35 3.18
C TYR A 43 4.89 -8.91 3.07
N VAL A 44 5.21 -9.48 1.91
CA VAL A 44 6.55 -10.03 1.66
C VAL A 44 7.60 -8.90 1.62
N ALA A 45 7.28 -7.80 0.96
CA ALA A 45 8.19 -6.66 0.82
C ALA A 45 8.53 -6.00 2.17
N LEU A 46 7.66 -6.13 3.17
CA LEU A 46 7.88 -5.58 4.51
C LEU A 46 8.86 -6.41 5.37
N SER A 47 9.21 -7.61 4.95
CA SER A 47 10.03 -8.50 5.79
C SER A 47 11.36 -7.88 6.26
N PRO A 48 12.11 -7.11 5.46
CA PRO A 48 13.34 -6.47 5.94
C PRO A 48 13.11 -5.48 7.08
N ALA A 49 11.96 -4.78 7.10
CA ALA A 49 11.64 -3.83 8.17
C ALA A 49 11.48 -4.53 9.54
N PHE A 50 11.22 -5.83 9.53
CA PHE A 50 11.09 -6.67 10.73
C PHE A 50 12.27 -7.66 10.86
N MET A 51 13.39 -7.40 10.18
CA MET A 51 14.60 -8.24 10.21
C MET A 51 14.31 -9.70 9.82
N GLY A 52 13.31 -9.94 8.97
CA GLY A 52 12.87 -11.27 8.57
C GLY A 52 12.16 -12.06 9.66
N ILE A 53 11.83 -11.45 10.79
CA ILE A 53 11.15 -12.14 11.90
C ILE A 53 9.63 -12.05 11.70
N ARG A 54 9.07 -13.08 11.10
CA ARG A 54 7.67 -13.11 10.70
C ARG A 54 6.71 -12.93 11.88
N SER A 55 7.01 -13.52 13.02
CA SER A 55 6.18 -13.38 14.22
C SER A 55 6.10 -11.94 14.72
N MET A 56 7.17 -11.17 14.59
CA MET A 56 7.16 -9.74 14.92
C MET A 56 6.28 -8.95 13.95
N GLN A 57 6.41 -9.24 12.66
CA GLN A 57 5.62 -8.60 11.63
C GLN A 57 4.11 -8.86 11.83
N ASP A 58 3.75 -10.13 12.04
CA ASP A 58 2.35 -10.51 12.24
C ASP A 58 1.76 -9.84 13.49
N ARG A 59 2.52 -9.80 14.58
CA ARG A 59 2.10 -9.15 15.83
C ARG A 59 1.89 -7.66 15.65
N PHE A 60 2.81 -6.99 14.94
CA PHE A 60 2.69 -5.56 14.67
C PHE A 60 1.46 -5.26 13.83
N LEU A 61 1.23 -5.99 12.75
CA LEU A 61 0.07 -5.80 11.88
C LEU A 61 -1.23 -6.04 12.65
N GLU A 62 -1.29 -7.05 13.48
CA GLU A 62 -2.44 -7.32 14.34
C GLU A 62 -2.69 -6.15 15.30
N THR A 63 -1.64 -5.63 15.92
CA THR A 63 -1.73 -4.51 16.88
C THR A 63 -2.30 -3.26 16.23
N VAL A 64 -1.91 -2.94 15.00
CA VAL A 64 -2.43 -1.76 14.29
C VAL A 64 -3.72 -2.06 13.52
N GLY A 65 -4.22 -3.28 13.55
CA GLY A 65 -5.50 -3.66 12.96
C GLY A 65 -5.47 -3.91 11.46
N ILE A 66 -4.32 -4.33 10.93
CA ILE A 66 -4.16 -4.62 9.50
C ILE A 66 -4.19 -6.12 9.25
N ARG A 67 -5.07 -6.55 8.34
CA ARG A 67 -5.19 -7.93 7.89
C ARG A 67 -4.44 -8.11 6.57
N VAL A 68 -3.74 -9.23 6.42
CA VAL A 68 -3.08 -9.57 5.15
C VAL A 68 -4.05 -10.31 4.24
N SER A 69 -4.21 -9.81 3.02
CA SER A 69 -4.97 -10.52 1.99
C SER A 69 -4.12 -11.65 1.40
N ARG A 70 -4.76 -12.79 1.17
CA ARG A 70 -4.11 -13.96 0.56
C ARG A 70 -4.56 -14.18 -0.88
N ASN A 71 -5.44 -13.33 -1.39
CA ASN A 71 -6.00 -13.45 -2.73
C ASN A 71 -5.32 -12.47 -3.68
N ALA A 72 -5.04 -12.93 -4.90
CA ALA A 72 -4.51 -12.10 -5.98
C ALA A 72 -5.38 -12.32 -7.23
N PRO A 73 -6.57 -11.70 -7.32
CA PRO A 73 -7.46 -11.89 -8.45
C PRO A 73 -6.82 -11.47 -9.77
N ALA A 74 -7.18 -12.16 -10.87
CA ALA A 74 -6.64 -11.89 -12.20
C ALA A 74 -6.86 -10.45 -12.65
N LYS A 75 -7.97 -9.83 -12.25
CA LYS A 75 -8.25 -8.43 -12.62
C LYS A 75 -7.27 -7.42 -12.03
N VAL A 76 -6.59 -7.75 -10.94
CA VAL A 76 -5.50 -6.92 -10.39
C VAL A 76 -4.33 -6.90 -11.36
N MET A 77 -3.97 -8.05 -11.91
CA MET A 77 -2.91 -8.15 -12.90
C MET A 77 -3.25 -7.33 -14.15
N ASP A 78 -4.49 -7.40 -14.62
CA ASP A 78 -4.92 -6.65 -15.80
C ASP A 78 -4.85 -5.14 -15.57
N ALA A 79 -5.33 -4.68 -14.43
CA ALA A 79 -5.28 -3.26 -14.06
C ALA A 79 -3.84 -2.77 -13.86
N ALA A 80 -3.00 -3.58 -13.25
CA ALA A 80 -1.58 -3.25 -13.05
C ALA A 80 -0.84 -3.19 -14.38
N TYR A 81 -1.10 -4.12 -15.28
CA TYR A 81 -0.52 -4.12 -16.62
C TYR A 81 -0.88 -2.83 -17.37
N SER A 82 -2.14 -2.46 -17.35
CA SER A 82 -2.62 -1.24 -18.01
C SER A 82 -1.96 0.02 -17.42
N ALA A 83 -1.89 0.13 -16.10
CA ALA A 83 -1.27 1.27 -15.43
C ALA A 83 0.23 1.36 -15.70
N TRP A 84 0.92 0.21 -15.67
CA TRP A 84 2.35 0.13 -15.98
C TRP A 84 2.65 0.55 -17.41
N SER A 85 1.83 0.10 -18.37
CA SER A 85 1.98 0.47 -19.78
C SER A 85 1.81 1.98 -19.98
N ARG A 86 0.83 2.60 -19.31
CA ARG A 86 0.64 4.06 -19.37
C ARG A 86 1.81 4.80 -18.73
N TYR A 87 2.31 4.32 -17.60
CA TYR A 87 3.47 4.91 -16.95
C TYR A 87 4.71 4.88 -17.86
N GLN A 88 4.95 3.77 -18.54
CA GLN A 88 6.07 3.63 -19.48
C GLN A 88 5.94 4.58 -20.67
N GLN A 89 4.74 4.81 -21.18
CA GLN A 89 4.48 5.78 -22.25
C GLN A 89 4.77 7.21 -21.80
N ASP A 90 4.40 7.55 -20.56
CA ASP A 90 4.64 8.88 -19.98
C ASP A 90 6.11 9.10 -19.65
N ASN A 91 6.86 8.05 -19.39
CA ASN A 91 8.24 8.09 -18.89
C ASN A 91 9.16 7.16 -19.68
N PRO A 92 9.32 7.35 -21.01
CA PRO A 92 10.01 6.37 -21.87
C PRO A 92 11.50 6.25 -21.60
N ARG A 93 12.12 7.20 -20.89
CA ARG A 93 13.56 7.22 -20.59
C ARG A 93 13.91 6.75 -19.20
N ILE A 94 12.90 6.52 -18.36
CA ILE A 94 13.13 6.02 -17.01
C ILE A 94 13.06 4.50 -17.09
N ALA A 95 14.21 3.83 -16.95
CA ALA A 95 14.23 2.42 -16.66
C ALA A 95 13.39 2.24 -15.40
N GLY A 96 12.24 1.60 -15.50
CA GLY A 96 11.26 1.52 -14.43
C GLY A 96 11.91 1.04 -13.14
N GLY A 97 12.01 1.91 -12.16
CA GLY A 97 12.41 1.51 -10.82
C GLY A 97 11.39 0.52 -10.26
N ASN A 98 11.87 -0.52 -9.60
CA ASN A 98 11.01 -1.53 -9.02
C ASN A 98 9.95 -0.93 -8.07
N SER A 99 10.29 0.17 -7.38
CA SER A 99 9.38 0.85 -6.46
C SER A 99 8.14 1.41 -7.14
N VAL A 100 8.27 1.95 -8.35
CA VAL A 100 7.12 2.48 -9.11
C VAL A 100 6.23 1.33 -9.58
N PHE A 101 6.83 0.26 -10.09
CA PHE A 101 6.07 -0.93 -10.47
C PHE A 101 5.26 -1.46 -9.28
N ASP A 102 5.88 -1.56 -8.12
CA ASP A 102 5.22 -2.03 -6.91
C ASP A 102 4.06 -1.13 -6.51
N GLN A 103 4.23 0.20 -6.58
CA GLN A 103 3.16 1.14 -6.30
C GLN A 103 1.99 0.99 -7.28
N LEU A 104 2.26 0.79 -8.57
CA LEU A 104 1.21 0.59 -9.56
C LEU A 104 0.44 -0.72 -9.32
N TYR A 105 1.14 -1.77 -8.90
CA TYR A 105 0.49 -3.02 -8.51
C TYR A 105 -0.40 -2.81 -7.27
N ILE A 106 0.09 -2.08 -6.28
CA ILE A 106 -0.66 -1.75 -5.06
C ILE A 106 -1.91 -0.94 -5.41
N GLY A 107 -1.79 0.06 -6.28
CA GLY A 107 -2.93 0.85 -6.73
C GLY A 107 -3.98 0.00 -7.45
N ALA A 108 -3.54 -0.90 -8.31
CA ALA A 108 -4.44 -1.84 -8.99
C ALA A 108 -5.19 -2.74 -7.99
N TYR A 109 -4.49 -3.20 -6.96
CA TYR A 109 -5.11 -4.00 -5.90
C TYR A 109 -6.13 -3.17 -5.12
N ALA A 110 -5.83 -1.90 -4.86
CA ALA A 110 -6.71 -1.00 -4.13
C ALA A 110 -8.05 -0.74 -4.83
N LEU A 111 -8.13 -0.97 -6.14
CA LEU A 111 -9.40 -0.88 -6.89
C LEU A 111 -10.42 -1.93 -6.43
N LEU A 112 -9.99 -2.98 -5.75
CA LEU A 112 -10.88 -3.98 -5.13
C LEU A 112 -11.44 -3.51 -3.78
N CYS A 113 -10.94 -2.40 -3.28
CA CYS A 113 -11.29 -1.83 -1.98
C CYS A 113 -12.05 -0.52 -2.17
N ASP A 114 -12.46 0.08 -1.07
CA ASP A 114 -13.11 1.40 -1.08
C ASP A 114 -12.10 2.54 -1.21
N GLY A 115 -10.82 2.25 -1.07
CA GLY A 115 -9.76 3.24 -1.24
C GLY A 115 -8.40 2.71 -0.77
N ILE A 116 -7.43 3.61 -0.78
CA ILE A 116 -6.07 3.35 -0.32
C ILE A 116 -5.66 4.38 0.74
N LEU A 117 -5.00 3.91 1.79
CA LEU A 117 -4.30 4.76 2.74
C LEU A 117 -2.83 4.83 2.32
N THR A 118 -2.35 6.03 2.05
CA THR A 118 -0.97 6.26 1.58
C THR A 118 -0.51 7.66 1.96
N ARG A 119 0.79 7.90 2.04
CA ARG A 119 1.33 9.27 2.12
C ARG A 119 1.89 9.79 0.80
N GLN A 120 1.82 8.99 -0.26
CA GLN A 120 2.33 9.34 -1.59
C GLN A 120 1.20 9.23 -2.62
N GLY A 121 0.16 10.05 -2.44
CA GLY A 121 -1.06 9.93 -3.22
C GLY A 121 -0.97 10.32 -4.69
N ASP A 122 0.03 11.13 -5.09
CA ASP A 122 0.06 11.74 -6.43
C ASP A 122 0.11 10.69 -7.54
N LEU A 123 0.94 9.66 -7.39
CA LEU A 123 1.07 8.59 -8.38
C LEU A 123 -0.25 7.82 -8.52
N TYR A 124 -0.90 7.53 -7.40
CA TYR A 124 -2.17 6.81 -7.40
C TYR A 124 -3.28 7.62 -8.06
N ARG A 125 -3.38 8.92 -7.77
CA ARG A 125 -4.37 9.80 -8.39
C ARG A 125 -4.18 9.90 -9.89
N LYS A 126 -2.93 9.93 -10.34
CA LYS A 126 -2.59 10.06 -11.76
C LYS A 126 -2.97 8.82 -12.57
N TYR A 127 -2.73 7.62 -12.04
CA TYR A 127 -2.90 6.38 -12.79
C TYR A 127 -4.16 5.61 -12.43
N PHE A 128 -4.88 6.01 -11.38
CA PHE A 128 -6.11 5.36 -10.92
C PHE A 128 -7.16 6.42 -10.56
N GLU A 129 -7.76 7.02 -11.59
CA GLU A 129 -8.65 8.19 -11.43
C GLU A 129 -9.85 7.91 -10.51
N THR A 130 -10.36 6.68 -10.49
CA THR A 130 -11.53 6.32 -9.68
C THR A 130 -11.16 5.94 -8.25
N LEU A 131 -9.87 5.81 -7.95
CA LEU A 131 -9.41 5.38 -6.64
C LEU A 131 -9.56 6.49 -5.60
N ASN A 132 -10.19 6.17 -4.48
CA ASN A 132 -10.24 7.07 -3.33
C ASN A 132 -8.90 7.01 -2.59
N VAL A 133 -8.17 8.12 -2.58
CA VAL A 133 -6.84 8.21 -1.96
C VAL A 133 -6.95 9.03 -0.67
N VAL A 134 -6.57 8.41 0.46
CA VAL A 134 -6.60 9.03 1.78
C VAL A 134 -5.17 9.14 2.29
N GLU A 135 -4.76 10.38 2.59
CA GLU A 135 -3.44 10.69 3.14
C GLU A 135 -3.54 11.12 4.61
N PRO A 136 -2.46 10.87 5.41
CA PRO A 136 -2.42 11.29 6.81
C PRO A 136 -2.50 12.81 6.97
#